data_6fcd2eb0672fd4672842edad1f2c38f9
#
_entry.id   6fcd2eb0672fd4672842edad1f2c38f9
#
_cell.length_a   1.000
_cell.length_b   1.000
_cell.length_c   1.000
_cell.angle_alpha   90.00
_cell.angle_beta   90.00
_cell.angle_gamma   90.00
#
_symmetry.space_group_name_H-M   'P 1'
#
loop_
_entity.id
_entity.type
_entity.pdbx_description
1 polymer ?
#
loop_
_entity_poly.entity_id
_entity_poly.type
_entity_poly.pdbx_seq_one_letter_code
_entity_poly.pdbx_strand_id
1 'polypeptide(L)' 'MEVKIGVQHAPREVVLETNESVADIEKQVADAVKNGGTLASDDVRGRKILVPGDKIAYVEIGGG' A
#
# COMPACT_ATOMS: atom_id res chain seq x y z
N MET A 1 3.74 8.24 -8.84
CA MET A 1 3.18 6.90 -9.13
C MET A 1 2.03 6.62 -8.19
N GLU A 2 0.93 6.18 -8.73
CA GLU A 2 -0.26 5.89 -7.94
C GLU A 2 -0.25 4.46 -7.44
N VAL A 3 -0.64 4.27 -6.18
CA VAL A 3 -0.77 2.95 -5.57
C VAL A 3 -2.18 2.82 -5.02
N LYS A 4 -2.83 1.72 -5.36
CA LYS A 4 -4.17 1.41 -4.86
C LYS A 4 -4.09 0.16 -4.00
N ILE A 5 -4.60 0.26 -2.79
CA ILE A 5 -4.56 -0.85 -1.84
C ILE A 5 -5.99 -1.28 -1.53
N GLY A 6 -6.32 -2.51 -1.91
CA GLY A 6 -7.61 -3.07 -1.55
C GLY A 6 -7.53 -3.68 -0.17
N VAL A 7 -8.41 -3.24 0.72
CA VAL A 7 -8.45 -3.72 2.11
C VAL A 7 -9.64 -4.66 2.27
N GLN A 8 -9.43 -5.80 2.91
CA GLN A 8 -10.49 -6.79 3.13
C GLN A 8 -11.65 -6.17 3.90
N HIS A 9 -12.85 -6.47 3.43
CA HIS A 9 -14.09 -6.00 4.04
C HIS A 9 -14.30 -4.49 4.00
N ALA A 10 -13.44 -3.74 3.32
CA ALA A 10 -13.62 -2.31 3.14
C ALA A 10 -14.26 -2.04 1.79
N PRO A 11 -15.22 -1.11 1.71
CA PRO A 11 -15.94 -0.84 0.46
C PRO A 11 -15.13 -0.01 -0.53
N ARG A 12 -14.04 0.60 -0.10
CA ARG A 12 -13.22 1.47 -0.94
C ARG A 12 -11.76 1.11 -0.88
N GLU A 13 -11.07 1.33 -1.99
CA GLU A 13 -9.63 1.20 -2.04
C GLU A 13 -8.99 2.40 -1.35
N VAL A 14 -7.81 2.17 -0.76
CA VAL A 14 -6.96 3.25 -0.31
C VAL A 14 -6.08 3.66 -1.50
N VAL A 15 -6.15 4.92 -1.89
CA VAL A 15 -5.36 5.43 -3.01
C VAL A 15 -4.34 6.41 -2.48
N LEU A 16 -3.08 6.22 -2.88
CA LEU A 16 -2.01 7.12 -2.49
C LEU A 16 -1.08 7.39 -3.67
N GLU A 17 -0.38 8.51 -3.59
CA GLU A 17 0.61 8.91 -4.57
C GLU A 17 1.98 8.85 -3.89
N THR A 18 2.94 8.18 -4.51
CA THR A 18 4.27 8.01 -3.91
C THR A 18 5.37 8.30 -4.92
N ASN A 19 6.53 8.71 -4.42
CA ASN A 19 7.74 8.88 -5.23
C ASN A 19 8.64 7.64 -5.17
N GLU A 20 8.26 6.62 -4.44
CA GLU A 20 9.04 5.39 -4.34
C GLU A 20 8.94 4.57 -5.62
N SER A 21 9.93 3.71 -5.86
CA SER A 21 9.93 2.84 -7.02
C SER A 21 8.95 1.67 -6.84
N VAL A 22 8.57 1.05 -7.95
CA VAL A 22 7.73 -0.15 -7.93
C VAL A 22 8.38 -1.24 -7.07
N ALA A 23 9.70 -1.44 -7.24
CA ALA A 23 10.41 -2.46 -6.49
C ALA A 23 10.36 -2.22 -4.99
N ASP A 24 10.49 -0.96 -4.56
CA ASP A 24 10.42 -0.62 -3.15
C ASP A 24 9.03 -0.89 -2.58
N ILE A 25 7.99 -0.53 -3.31
CA ILE A 25 6.61 -0.76 -2.88
C ILE A 25 6.34 -2.26 -2.80
N GLU A 26 6.75 -3.03 -3.81
CA GLU A 26 6.57 -4.48 -3.81
C GLU A 26 7.22 -5.12 -2.59
N LYS A 27 8.41 -4.69 -2.25
CA LYS A 27 9.14 -5.22 -1.10
C LYS A 27 8.41 -4.90 0.20
N GLN A 28 7.96 -3.67 0.36
CA GLN A 28 7.24 -3.25 1.55
C GLN A 28 5.96 -4.04 1.74
N VAL A 29 5.21 -4.23 0.65
CA VAL A 29 3.97 -5.00 0.68
C VAL A 29 4.25 -6.46 1.03
N ALA A 30 5.24 -7.06 0.38
CA ALA A 30 5.59 -8.45 0.63
C ALA A 30 6.00 -8.67 2.09
N ASP A 31 6.81 -7.77 2.64
CA ASP A 31 7.24 -7.86 4.02
C ASP A 31 6.07 -7.73 4.99
N ALA A 32 5.17 -6.79 4.73
CA ALA A 32 4.01 -6.57 5.59
C ALA A 32 3.09 -7.80 5.59
N VAL A 33 2.83 -8.37 4.42
CA VAL A 33 1.95 -9.54 4.30
C VAL A 33 2.61 -10.77 4.90
N LYS A 34 3.88 -10.99 4.60
CA LYS A 34 4.59 -12.19 5.03
C LYS A 34 4.79 -12.24 6.53
N ASN A 35 5.10 -11.11 7.14
CA ASN A 35 5.47 -11.05 8.56
C ASN A 35 4.31 -10.62 9.46
N GLY A 36 3.13 -10.43 8.91
CA GLY A 36 2.00 -9.97 9.69
C GLY A 36 2.15 -8.56 10.24
N GLY A 37 3.03 -7.78 9.62
CA GLY A 37 3.29 -6.40 10.03
C GLY A 37 2.30 -5.42 9.45
N THR A 38 2.68 -4.15 9.47
CA THR A 38 1.87 -3.08 8.91
C THR A 38 2.59 -2.44 7.74
N LEU A 39 1.87 -2.28 6.63
CA LEU A 39 2.38 -1.51 5.50
C LEU A 39 2.27 -0.03 5.86
N ALA A 40 3.40 0.66 5.90
CA ALA A 40 3.44 2.10 6.16
C ALA A 40 3.96 2.80 4.91
N SER A 41 3.18 3.70 4.37
CA SER A 41 3.55 4.44 3.16
C SER A 41 3.28 5.93 3.33
N ASP A 42 4.16 6.74 2.76
CA ASP A 42 4.00 8.19 2.79
C ASP A 42 3.41 8.66 1.45
N ASP A 43 2.33 9.40 1.55
CA ASP A 43 1.71 10.05 0.40
C ASP A 43 2.45 11.37 0.14
N VAL A 44 2.63 11.73 -1.13
CA VAL A 44 3.27 12.99 -1.50
C VAL A 44 2.56 14.22 -0.95
N ARG A 45 1.31 14.07 -0.51
CA ARG A 45 0.53 15.14 0.11
C ARG A 45 0.79 15.30 1.60
N GLY A 46 1.77 14.58 2.13
CA GLY A 46 2.13 14.65 3.54
C GLY A 46 1.34 13.74 4.47
N ARG A 47 0.51 12.85 3.93
CA ARG A 47 -0.22 11.88 4.74
C ARG A 47 0.60 10.61 4.91
N LYS A 48 0.47 9.99 6.07
CA LYS A 48 1.04 8.66 6.28
C LYS A 48 -0.11 7.65 6.26
N ILE A 49 0.03 6.65 5.42
CA ILE A 49 -0.98 5.60 5.25
C ILE A 49 -0.47 4.34 5.94
N LEU A 50 -1.24 3.80 6.87
CA LEU A 50 -0.89 2.57 7.58
C LEU A 50 -1.97 1.53 7.33
N VAL A 51 -1.56 0.38 6.80
CA VAL A 51 -2.49 -0.71 6.51
C VAL A 51 -1.95 -2.01 7.12
N PRO A 52 -2.71 -2.67 7.99
CA PRO A 52 -2.29 -3.96 8.53
C PRO A 52 -2.09 -4.97 7.39
N GLY A 53 -0.96 -5.67 7.38
CA GLY A 53 -0.64 -6.60 6.31
C GLY A 53 -1.65 -7.71 6.12
N ASP A 54 -2.22 -8.20 7.21
CA ASP A 54 -3.22 -9.27 7.18
C ASP A 54 -4.59 -8.81 6.68
N LYS A 55 -4.77 -7.51 6.48
CA LYS A 55 -6.02 -6.94 5.95
C LYS A 55 -5.90 -6.54 4.48
N ILE A 56 -4.73 -6.68 3.90
CA ILE A 56 -4.53 -6.33 2.49
C ILE A 56 -5.12 -7.43 1.61
N ALA A 57 -6.05 -7.06 0.75
CA ALA A 57 -6.62 -7.98 -0.23
C ALA A 57 -5.79 -7.98 -1.52
N TYR A 58 -5.36 -6.80 -1.96
CA TYR A 58 -4.51 -6.66 -3.15
C TYR A 58 -3.84 -5.29 -3.14
N VAL A 59 -2.79 -5.15 -3.94
CA VAL A 59 -2.12 -3.86 -4.17
C VAL A 59 -1.90 -3.72 -5.66
N GLU A 60 -2.34 -2.59 -6.22
CA GLU A 60 -2.15 -2.26 -7.63
C GLU A 60 -1.18 -1.08 -7.71
N ILE A 61 -0.09 -1.27 -8.43
CA ILE A 61 1.00 -0.29 -8.49
C ILE A 61 1.14 0.26 -9.90
N GLY A 62 1.13 1.58 -10.02
CA GLY A 62 1.24 2.24 -11.32
C GLY A 62 -0.11 2.43 -11.95
N GLY A 63 -0.14 2.49 -13.29
CA GLY A 63 -1.39 2.56 -14.01
C GLY A 63 -2.11 3.88 -13.91
N GLY A 64 -1.39 4.94 -13.84
CA GLY A 64 -1.95 6.28 -13.74
C GLY A 64 -2.72 6.73 -14.95
#